data_d37a83afd1f3c3091b441312473b969e
#
_entry.id   d37a83afd1f3c3091b441312473b969e
#
_cell.length_a   1.000
_cell.length_b   1.000
_cell.length_c   1.000
_cell.angle_alpha   90.00
_cell.angle_beta   90.00
_cell.angle_gamma   90.00
#
_symmetry.space_group_name_H-M   'P 1'
#
loop_
_entity.id
_entity.type
_entity.pdbx_description
1 polymer ?
#
loop_
_entity_poly.entity_id
_entity_poly.type
_entity_poly.pdbx_seq_one_letter_code
_entity_poly.pdbx_strand_id
1 'polypeptide(L)'
;MTKLFTAEHPSPKETHIHLMGIGGIGVSAFARLLKARGYHVSGCDAQASDLTRQLEAEGIAVQLGHDPSHLHPRGGVPAASVLVASEAVPKSHPEVKAALDAGVSVLPRMELLAQLLSASPSIGVIGTHGKTTTSSMIAVALTGAGLDPAAFVGGIVPEFGANARAGHGPFVAEVDESDRNFARLSCETAVFTNAEDDHVGGNQATYWETAEEQHAGFAQFVSQAKQVLYYADWHGLEGRSLEHLVTGCPARFSYGVSKGCTYRAEDLRPDPDGTSFTVTCRGEVLGEARVSLPGHHNAMNALAALAVTHLYGGDFAAAAQALAAFKGPGRRWQHIGEVHGAQVVDDYAHNPTKLHAAVEAAQQTGRRVRVVFQPHRYLRTRQSWPRLADALMDADEVMVLDIAAAGEQPIEGVHSQLIVDRMNEHGHHDVRYWPERSELIEHLRDTAGAGDIIVTMGAGDVWQLARDLVKAGENPRPPLGEVQ
;
A
#
# COMPACT_ATOMS: atom_id res chain seq x y z
N MET A 1 14.27 18.34 19.97
CA MET A 1 13.24 17.94 19.01
C MET A 1 11.87 18.25 19.59
N THR A 2 11.00 18.88 18.84
CA THR A 2 9.66 19.27 19.28
C THR A 2 8.79 18.02 19.48
N LYS A 3 8.25 17.82 20.67
CA LYS A 3 7.36 16.70 20.99
C LYS A 3 5.91 17.19 20.96
N LEU A 4 5.18 16.85 19.91
CA LEU A 4 3.80 17.33 19.69
C LEU A 4 2.76 16.75 20.67
N PHE A 5 2.96 15.51 21.13
CA PHE A 5 1.97 14.78 21.92
C PHE A 5 2.37 14.65 23.40
N THR A 6 2.92 15.70 23.99
CA THR A 6 3.28 15.74 25.41
C THR A 6 2.52 16.87 26.12
N ALA A 7 2.37 16.75 27.44
CA ALA A 7 1.71 17.77 28.25
C ALA A 7 2.43 19.15 28.27
N GLU A 8 3.70 19.19 27.85
CA GLU A 8 4.51 20.40 27.79
C GLU A 8 4.35 21.19 26.49
N HIS A 9 3.72 20.58 25.45
CA HIS A 9 3.49 21.25 24.17
C HIS A 9 2.22 22.13 24.25
N PRO A 10 2.18 23.29 23.56
CA PRO A 10 0.96 24.08 23.43
C PRO A 10 -0.24 23.23 23.03
N SER A 11 -1.43 23.64 23.48
CA SER A 11 -2.65 22.88 23.17
C SER A 11 -2.82 22.71 21.66
N PRO A 12 -3.47 21.62 21.19
CA PRO A 12 -3.74 21.45 19.75
C PRO A 12 -4.39 22.67 19.11
N LYS A 13 -5.29 23.36 19.82
CA LYS A 13 -5.99 24.57 19.33
C LYS A 13 -5.07 25.79 19.14
N GLU A 14 -3.89 25.79 19.76
CA GLU A 14 -2.90 26.88 19.66
C GLU A 14 -1.76 26.53 18.72
N THR A 15 -1.70 25.27 18.26
CA THR A 15 -0.63 24.76 17.42
C THR A 15 -1.07 24.68 15.97
N HIS A 16 -0.34 25.32 15.07
CA HIS A 16 -0.52 25.21 13.63
C HIS A 16 0.62 24.39 13.00
N ILE A 17 0.27 23.33 12.33
CA ILE A 17 1.19 22.41 11.66
C ILE A 17 1.01 22.57 10.15
N HIS A 18 2.07 22.98 9.47
CA HIS A 18 2.12 23.07 8.01
C HIS A 18 2.84 21.84 7.42
N LEU A 19 2.24 21.20 6.40
CA LEU A 19 2.71 19.94 5.82
C LEU A 19 3.16 20.16 4.37
N MET A 20 4.44 19.96 4.07
CA MET A 20 4.95 19.99 2.69
C MET A 20 4.67 18.68 1.96
N GLY A 21 4.24 18.77 0.70
CA GLY A 21 3.84 17.60 -0.10
C GLY A 21 2.53 16.98 0.38
N ILE A 22 1.56 17.81 0.77
CA ILE A 22 0.30 17.39 1.40
C ILE A 22 -0.58 16.52 0.49
N GLY A 23 -0.40 16.60 -0.85
CA GLY A 23 -1.07 15.75 -1.84
C GLY A 23 -0.50 14.32 -1.91
N GLY A 24 0.61 14.04 -1.24
CA GLY A 24 1.14 12.69 -1.14
C GLY A 24 0.32 11.81 -0.20
N ILE A 25 0.20 10.50 -0.51
CA ILE A 25 -0.66 9.57 0.24
C ILE A 25 -0.32 9.52 1.74
N GLY A 26 0.93 9.48 2.13
CA GLY A 26 1.32 9.46 3.54
C GLY A 26 1.12 10.82 4.23
N VAL A 27 1.40 11.94 3.55
CA VAL A 27 1.31 13.27 4.15
C VAL A 27 -0.16 13.70 4.32
N SER A 28 -1.03 13.35 3.37
CA SER A 28 -2.48 13.58 3.48
C SER A 28 -3.11 12.81 4.65
N ALA A 29 -2.60 11.62 4.97
CA ALA A 29 -3.03 10.86 6.14
C ALA A 29 -2.66 11.57 7.45
N PHE A 30 -1.44 12.12 7.55
CA PHE A 30 -1.06 12.94 8.71
C PHE A 30 -1.95 14.18 8.86
N ALA A 31 -2.27 14.86 7.75
CA ALA A 31 -3.15 16.02 7.78
C ALA A 31 -4.51 15.69 8.43
N ARG A 32 -5.11 14.58 8.04
CA ARG A 32 -6.38 14.10 8.59
C ARG A 32 -6.28 13.75 10.08
N LEU A 33 -5.24 13.00 10.46
CA LEU A 33 -5.02 12.57 11.84
C LEU A 33 -4.75 13.76 12.78
N LEU A 34 -3.95 14.73 12.35
CA LEU A 34 -3.65 15.92 13.13
C LEU A 34 -4.89 16.82 13.28
N LYS A 35 -5.63 17.03 12.19
CA LYS A 35 -6.90 17.77 12.25
C LYS A 35 -7.90 17.12 13.20
N ALA A 36 -8.06 15.80 13.13
CA ALA A 36 -8.95 15.07 14.03
C ALA A 36 -8.54 15.18 15.51
N ARG A 37 -7.24 15.41 15.78
CA ARG A 37 -6.73 15.70 17.13
C ARG A 37 -6.88 17.18 17.54
N GLY A 38 -7.48 18.02 16.70
CA GLY A 38 -7.79 19.41 16.99
C GLY A 38 -6.68 20.41 16.66
N TYR A 39 -5.62 20.00 15.95
CA TYR A 39 -4.59 20.92 15.46
C TYR A 39 -5.10 21.80 14.32
N HIS A 40 -4.61 23.02 14.21
CA HIS A 40 -4.70 23.76 12.96
C HIS A 40 -3.76 23.12 11.95
N VAL A 41 -4.29 22.74 10.79
CA VAL A 41 -3.53 22.04 9.76
C VAL A 41 -3.65 22.77 8.43
N SER A 42 -2.52 23.01 7.79
CA SER A 42 -2.43 23.45 6.41
C SER A 42 -1.31 22.70 5.70
N GLY A 43 -1.19 22.86 4.41
CA GLY A 43 -0.04 22.32 3.68
C GLY A 43 0.06 22.84 2.27
N CYS A 44 1.16 22.49 1.61
CA CYS A 44 1.42 22.84 0.22
C CYS A 44 1.79 21.62 -0.61
N ASP A 45 1.50 21.70 -1.91
CA ASP A 45 1.95 20.73 -2.89
C ASP A 45 2.30 21.43 -4.21
N ALA A 46 3.20 20.82 -4.98
CA ALA A 46 3.61 21.37 -6.27
C ALA A 46 2.44 21.39 -7.28
N GLN A 47 1.51 20.44 -7.19
CA GLN A 47 0.41 20.27 -8.14
C GLN A 47 -0.89 19.89 -7.41
N ALA A 48 -2.01 20.31 -8.02
CA ALA A 48 -3.34 19.88 -7.59
C ALA A 48 -3.55 18.41 -7.95
N SER A 49 -4.18 17.67 -7.04
CA SER A 49 -4.53 16.26 -7.20
C SER A 49 -5.93 15.97 -6.62
N ASP A 50 -6.44 14.76 -6.82
CA ASP A 50 -7.68 14.36 -6.17
C ASP A 50 -7.57 14.39 -4.65
N LEU A 51 -6.40 14.01 -4.11
CA LEU A 51 -6.15 14.08 -2.67
C LEU A 51 -6.14 15.51 -2.15
N THR A 52 -5.52 16.46 -2.85
CA THR A 52 -5.53 17.87 -2.42
C THR A 52 -6.95 18.44 -2.42
N ARG A 53 -7.77 18.14 -3.45
CA ARG A 53 -9.18 18.54 -3.51
C ARG A 53 -10.02 17.92 -2.40
N GLN A 54 -9.77 16.65 -2.05
CA GLN A 54 -10.45 16.00 -0.92
C GLN A 54 -10.09 16.67 0.40
N LEU A 55 -8.81 16.98 0.64
CA LEU A 55 -8.39 17.68 1.86
C LEU A 55 -9.04 19.07 1.99
N GLU A 56 -9.15 19.81 0.89
CA GLU A 56 -9.86 21.10 0.87
C GLU A 56 -11.35 20.94 1.21
N ALA A 57 -12.01 19.94 0.62
CA ALA A 57 -13.41 19.60 0.93
C ALA A 57 -13.59 19.19 2.39
N GLU A 58 -12.58 18.55 2.99
CA GLU A 58 -12.53 18.24 4.41
C GLU A 58 -12.18 19.47 5.28
N GLY A 59 -11.96 20.66 4.69
CA GLY A 59 -11.64 21.91 5.36
C GLY A 59 -10.21 21.97 5.89
N ILE A 60 -9.24 21.37 5.20
CA ILE A 60 -7.80 21.55 5.39
C ILE A 60 -7.32 22.53 4.32
N ALA A 61 -6.62 23.59 4.73
CA ALA A 61 -6.11 24.58 3.80
C ALA A 61 -4.94 24.02 3.00
N VAL A 62 -5.07 24.01 1.66
CA VAL A 62 -4.02 23.55 0.75
C VAL A 62 -3.58 24.71 -0.15
N GLN A 63 -2.28 24.90 -0.29
CA GLN A 63 -1.68 25.87 -1.20
C GLN A 63 -0.95 25.16 -2.33
N LEU A 64 -1.02 25.71 -3.55
CA LEU A 64 -0.25 25.19 -4.68
C LEU A 64 1.08 25.95 -4.81
N GLY A 65 2.13 25.21 -5.13
CA GLY A 65 3.50 25.71 -5.14
C GLY A 65 4.13 25.70 -3.75
N HIS A 66 5.32 26.26 -3.66
CA HIS A 66 6.12 26.33 -2.45
C HIS A 66 6.53 27.79 -2.21
N ASP A 67 6.01 28.41 -1.14
CA ASP A 67 6.26 29.81 -0.81
C ASP A 67 6.39 30.02 0.70
N PRO A 68 7.40 30.74 1.19
CA PRO A 68 7.56 31.05 2.62
C PRO A 68 6.34 31.71 3.28
N SER A 69 5.51 32.42 2.52
CA SER A 69 4.28 33.05 3.04
C SER A 69 3.23 32.05 3.53
N HIS A 70 3.36 30.77 3.16
CA HIS A 70 2.48 29.70 3.66
C HIS A 70 2.57 29.51 5.19
N LEU A 71 3.69 29.92 5.78
CA LEU A 71 3.92 29.85 7.24
C LEU A 71 3.30 30.97 8.03
N HIS A 72 2.82 32.03 7.35
CA HIS A 72 2.28 33.23 7.99
C HIS A 72 0.81 33.03 8.44
N PRO A 73 0.32 33.82 9.43
CA PRO A 73 -1.08 33.78 9.84
C PRO A 73 -2.00 34.07 8.66
N ARG A 74 -3.10 33.30 8.55
CA ARG A 74 -4.07 33.47 7.46
C ARG A 74 -5.47 33.03 7.87
N GLY A 75 -6.49 33.85 7.57
CA GLY A 75 -7.89 33.45 7.74
C GLY A 75 -8.29 33.03 9.15
N GLY A 76 -7.68 33.60 10.19
CA GLY A 76 -7.92 33.23 11.60
C GLY A 76 -7.07 32.04 12.08
N VAL A 77 -6.24 31.46 11.21
CA VAL A 77 -5.25 30.44 11.59
C VAL A 77 -3.97 31.14 12.05
N PRO A 78 -3.37 30.77 13.20
CA PRO A 78 -2.11 31.35 13.66
C PRO A 78 -0.95 31.06 12.69
N ALA A 79 0.19 31.72 12.86
CA ALA A 79 1.42 31.36 12.15
C ALA A 79 1.78 29.90 12.39
N ALA A 80 2.38 29.24 11.41
CA ALA A 80 2.85 27.87 11.58
C ALA A 80 3.89 27.81 12.72
N SER A 81 3.69 26.91 13.65
CA SER A 81 4.62 26.62 14.76
C SER A 81 5.48 25.39 14.45
N VAL A 82 5.00 24.53 13.57
CA VAL A 82 5.69 23.33 13.10
C VAL A 82 5.55 23.20 11.58
N LEU A 83 6.67 22.97 10.91
CA LEU A 83 6.72 22.56 9.50
C LEU A 83 7.09 21.08 9.43
N VAL A 84 6.24 20.27 8.81
CA VAL A 84 6.54 18.86 8.53
C VAL A 84 7.02 18.72 7.09
N ALA A 85 8.19 18.13 6.91
CA ALA A 85 8.77 17.90 5.60
C ALA A 85 9.36 16.48 5.49
N SER A 86 9.49 15.97 4.26
CA SER A 86 10.27 14.76 4.00
C SER A 86 11.76 15.05 4.17
N GLU A 87 12.53 14.06 4.62
CA GLU A 87 14.00 14.15 4.68
C GLU A 87 14.65 14.41 3.30
N ALA A 88 13.96 14.09 2.23
CA ALA A 88 14.40 14.37 0.87
C ALA A 88 14.38 15.87 0.52
N VAL A 89 13.64 16.69 1.28
CA VAL A 89 13.59 18.15 1.07
C VAL A 89 14.85 18.77 1.69
N PRO A 90 15.71 19.45 0.88
CA PRO A 90 16.94 20.02 1.40
C PRO A 90 16.67 21.20 2.35
N LYS A 91 17.53 21.40 3.34
CA LYS A 91 17.45 22.55 4.26
C LYS A 91 17.53 23.91 3.56
N SER A 92 18.08 23.96 2.35
CA SER A 92 18.13 25.15 1.49
C SER A 92 16.82 25.46 0.78
N HIS A 93 15.81 24.57 0.86
CA HIS A 93 14.49 24.83 0.29
C HIS A 93 13.88 26.10 0.89
N PRO A 94 13.30 27.01 0.09
CA PRO A 94 12.85 28.33 0.56
C PRO A 94 11.93 28.28 1.78
N GLU A 95 10.93 27.41 1.81
CA GLU A 95 10.02 27.27 2.96
C GLU A 95 10.73 26.69 4.20
N VAL A 96 11.61 25.70 4.02
CA VAL A 96 12.36 25.11 5.14
C VAL A 96 13.31 26.14 5.73
N LYS A 97 14.00 26.91 4.87
CA LYS A 97 14.88 27.99 5.32
C LYS A 97 14.10 29.08 6.06
N ALA A 98 12.96 29.54 5.51
CA ALA A 98 12.13 30.54 6.16
C ALA A 98 11.59 30.05 7.52
N ALA A 99 11.20 28.78 7.63
CA ALA A 99 10.81 28.16 8.89
C ALA A 99 11.92 28.22 9.94
N LEU A 100 13.15 27.82 9.55
CA LEU A 100 14.31 27.85 10.44
C LEU A 100 14.68 29.28 10.86
N ASP A 101 14.66 30.22 9.94
CA ASP A 101 14.95 31.65 10.20
C ASP A 101 13.91 32.30 11.12
N ALA A 102 12.65 31.84 11.05
CA ALA A 102 11.55 32.31 11.91
C ALA A 102 11.44 31.57 13.25
N GLY A 103 12.31 30.59 13.52
CA GLY A 103 12.25 29.76 14.72
C GLY A 103 11.10 28.74 14.74
N VAL A 104 10.48 28.46 13.57
CA VAL A 104 9.50 27.40 13.39
C VAL A 104 10.19 26.03 13.43
N SER A 105 9.65 25.12 14.22
CA SER A 105 10.22 23.76 14.31
C SER A 105 10.04 22.99 13.02
N VAL A 106 11.13 22.53 12.42
CA VAL A 106 11.10 21.63 11.25
C VAL A 106 11.14 20.18 11.74
N LEU A 107 10.05 19.45 11.53
CA LEU A 107 9.88 18.07 11.96
C LEU A 107 9.92 17.13 10.76
N PRO A 108 10.86 16.17 10.71
CA PRO A 108 10.87 15.12 9.69
C PRO A 108 9.58 14.28 9.73
N ARG A 109 9.09 13.86 8.56
CA ARG A 109 7.89 13.02 8.42
C ARG A 109 7.95 11.76 9.29
N MET A 110 9.09 11.07 9.30
CA MET A 110 9.25 9.84 10.08
C MET A 110 9.27 10.10 11.59
N GLU A 111 9.75 11.25 12.02
CA GLU A 111 9.69 11.66 13.43
C GLU A 111 8.24 11.92 13.87
N LEU A 112 7.41 12.52 13.01
CA LEU A 112 5.98 12.66 13.28
C LEU A 112 5.30 11.29 13.45
N LEU A 113 5.63 10.33 12.58
CA LEU A 113 5.12 8.95 12.70
C LEU A 113 5.59 8.29 14.01
N ALA A 114 6.86 8.48 14.38
CA ALA A 114 7.41 7.97 15.65
C ALA A 114 6.62 8.48 16.85
N GLN A 115 6.32 9.77 16.86
CA GLN A 115 5.55 10.38 17.95
C GLN A 115 4.09 9.88 17.99
N LEU A 116 3.46 9.66 16.84
CA LEU A 116 2.11 9.07 16.77
C LEU A 116 2.09 7.62 17.28
N LEU A 117 3.08 6.81 16.90
CA LEU A 117 3.25 5.43 17.38
C LEU A 117 3.48 5.35 18.89
N SER A 118 4.13 6.35 19.47
CA SER A 118 4.44 6.39 20.91
C SER A 118 3.30 6.93 21.76
N ALA A 119 2.32 7.61 21.17
CA ALA A 119 1.28 8.34 21.90
C ALA A 119 0.11 7.45 22.39
N SER A 120 -0.03 6.23 21.90
CA SER A 120 -1.10 5.27 22.23
C SER A 120 -0.63 3.84 21.99
N PRO A 121 -1.35 2.82 22.48
CA PRO A 121 -1.11 1.46 22.04
C PRO A 121 -1.07 1.40 20.50
N SER A 122 -0.01 0.86 19.94
CA SER A 122 0.24 0.99 18.50
C SER A 122 0.62 -0.32 17.84
N ILE A 123 0.20 -0.44 16.58
CA ILE A 123 0.42 -1.58 15.72
C ILE A 123 1.15 -1.08 14.47
N GLY A 124 2.43 -1.45 14.34
CA GLY A 124 3.24 -1.13 13.17
C GLY A 124 3.29 -2.29 12.19
N VAL A 125 2.74 -2.11 10.99
CA VAL A 125 2.76 -3.14 9.94
C VAL A 125 3.96 -2.93 9.05
N ILE A 126 4.88 -3.89 9.06
CA ILE A 126 6.14 -3.89 8.30
C ILE A 126 6.23 -5.06 7.32
N GLY A 127 7.16 -4.97 6.41
CA GLY A 127 7.49 -5.98 5.41
C GLY A 127 7.50 -5.40 4.00
N THR A 128 8.02 -6.14 3.05
CA THR A 128 8.18 -5.65 1.67
C THR A 128 6.85 -5.61 0.93
N HIS A 129 5.95 -6.57 1.21
CA HIS A 129 4.66 -6.72 0.54
C HIS A 129 3.51 -6.88 1.53
N GLY A 130 2.29 -6.53 1.09
CA GLY A 130 1.07 -6.73 1.86
C GLY A 130 0.79 -5.68 2.94
N LYS A 131 1.71 -4.75 3.24
CA LYS A 131 1.56 -3.73 4.30
C LYS A 131 0.23 -2.98 4.24
N THR A 132 -0.07 -2.37 3.10
CA THR A 132 -1.28 -1.57 2.90
C THR A 132 -2.55 -2.39 3.11
N THR A 133 -2.60 -3.59 2.53
CA THR A 133 -3.76 -4.48 2.68
C THR A 133 -3.90 -4.96 4.13
N THR A 134 -2.79 -5.39 4.76
CA THR A 134 -2.82 -5.87 6.15
C THR A 134 -3.19 -4.77 7.13
N SER A 135 -2.60 -3.57 7.01
CA SER A 135 -2.96 -2.43 7.90
C SER A 135 -4.40 -1.99 7.71
N SER A 136 -4.92 -2.00 6.47
CA SER A 136 -6.33 -1.75 6.20
C SER A 136 -7.23 -2.79 6.84
N MET A 137 -6.93 -4.08 6.66
CA MET A 137 -7.69 -5.19 7.26
C MET A 137 -7.66 -5.14 8.79
N ILE A 138 -6.50 -4.83 9.40
CA ILE A 138 -6.40 -4.66 10.85
C ILE A 138 -7.30 -3.52 11.32
N ALA A 139 -7.24 -2.37 10.65
CA ALA A 139 -8.06 -1.20 11.03
C ALA A 139 -9.57 -1.50 10.88
N VAL A 140 -9.98 -2.19 9.82
CA VAL A 140 -11.37 -2.61 9.58
C VAL A 140 -11.82 -3.65 10.61
N ALA A 141 -11.00 -4.67 10.87
CA ALA A 141 -11.31 -5.73 11.85
C ALA A 141 -11.46 -5.16 13.28
N LEU A 142 -10.51 -4.32 13.72
CA LEU A 142 -10.58 -3.64 15.02
C LEU A 142 -11.81 -2.72 15.12
N THR A 143 -12.18 -2.02 14.03
CA THR A 143 -13.39 -1.19 13.96
C THR A 143 -14.64 -2.07 14.12
N GLY A 144 -14.73 -3.17 13.38
CA GLY A 144 -15.83 -4.13 13.50
C GLY A 144 -15.95 -4.72 14.90
N ALA A 145 -14.82 -4.98 15.54
CA ALA A 145 -14.76 -5.47 16.94
C ALA A 145 -15.02 -4.38 18.00
N GLY A 146 -15.35 -3.13 17.62
CA GLY A 146 -15.68 -2.05 18.54
C GLY A 146 -14.49 -1.39 19.26
N LEU A 147 -13.25 -1.62 18.79
CA LEU A 147 -12.05 -1.11 19.45
C LEU A 147 -11.62 0.31 19.01
N ASP A 148 -12.38 0.95 18.12
CA ASP A 148 -12.21 2.33 17.65
C ASP A 148 -10.76 2.72 17.28
N PRO A 149 -10.06 1.98 16.37
CA PRO A 149 -8.66 2.28 16.05
C PRO A 149 -8.50 3.63 15.34
N ALA A 150 -7.39 4.33 15.60
CA ALA A 150 -6.86 5.30 14.66
C ALA A 150 -6.03 4.55 13.60
N ALA A 151 -6.02 5.04 12.35
CA ALA A 151 -5.28 4.36 11.28
C ALA A 151 -4.54 5.33 10.35
N PHE A 152 -3.34 4.91 9.92
CA PHE A 152 -2.48 5.53 8.92
C PHE A 152 -2.11 4.44 7.90
N VAL A 153 -2.64 4.56 6.67
CA VAL A 153 -2.54 3.52 5.64
C VAL A 153 -2.02 4.10 4.33
N GLY A 154 -1.27 3.31 3.59
CA GLY A 154 -0.68 3.70 2.30
C GLY A 154 -1.65 3.71 1.10
N GLY A 155 -2.95 3.63 1.33
CA GLY A 155 -3.98 3.64 0.29
C GLY A 155 -5.32 4.12 0.81
N ILE A 156 -6.22 4.50 -0.08
CA ILE A 156 -7.61 4.84 0.29
C ILE A 156 -8.33 3.55 0.66
N VAL A 157 -8.88 3.51 1.87
CA VAL A 157 -9.68 2.38 2.37
C VAL A 157 -11.15 2.75 2.17
N PRO A 158 -11.91 2.01 1.33
CA PRO A 158 -13.29 2.35 1.00
C PRO A 158 -14.19 2.49 2.24
N GLU A 159 -13.99 1.64 3.25
CA GLU A 159 -14.73 1.65 4.51
C GLU A 159 -14.58 2.95 5.31
N PHE A 160 -13.51 3.69 5.07
CA PHE A 160 -13.24 4.98 5.71
C PHE A 160 -13.39 6.16 4.75
N GLY A 161 -13.44 5.90 3.43
CA GLY A 161 -13.38 6.91 2.37
C GLY A 161 -12.04 7.66 2.30
N ALA A 162 -11.01 7.23 3.03
CA ALA A 162 -9.74 7.92 3.20
C ALA A 162 -8.57 6.95 3.45
N ASN A 163 -7.35 7.48 3.43
CA ASN A 163 -6.12 6.78 3.81
C ASN A 163 -5.77 6.92 5.31
N ALA A 164 -6.65 7.53 6.08
CA ALA A 164 -6.53 7.65 7.51
C ALA A 164 -7.89 7.56 8.17
N ARG A 165 -7.92 7.06 9.40
CA ARG A 165 -9.09 7.02 10.26
C ARG A 165 -8.73 7.64 11.61
N ALA A 166 -9.54 8.55 12.08
CA ALA A 166 -9.48 9.01 13.47
C ALA A 166 -10.14 7.98 14.39
N GLY A 167 -9.57 7.79 15.58
CA GLY A 167 -10.08 6.89 16.61
C GLY A 167 -9.37 7.11 17.93
N HIS A 168 -9.92 6.54 19.01
CA HIS A 168 -9.41 6.69 20.39
C HIS A 168 -8.75 5.38 20.90
N GLY A 169 -8.86 4.30 20.15
CA GLY A 169 -8.25 3.01 20.44
C GLY A 169 -6.83 2.88 19.92
N PRO A 170 -6.39 1.64 19.57
CA PRO A 170 -5.03 1.40 19.07
C PRO A 170 -4.75 2.15 17.77
N PHE A 171 -3.52 2.64 17.63
CA PHE A 171 -3.06 3.30 16.40
C PHE A 171 -2.43 2.28 15.44
N VAL A 172 -3.07 2.02 14.33
CA VAL A 172 -2.57 1.14 13.26
C VAL A 172 -1.80 1.97 12.24
N ALA A 173 -0.55 1.66 12.01
CA ALA A 173 0.28 2.37 11.04
C ALA A 173 0.96 1.41 10.07
N GLU A 174 0.86 1.72 8.78
CA GLU A 174 1.75 1.18 7.77
C GLU A 174 3.13 1.84 7.91
N VAL A 175 4.18 1.04 8.05
CA VAL A 175 5.56 1.48 8.19
C VAL A 175 6.33 1.10 6.94
N ASP A 176 6.81 2.11 6.19
CA ASP A 176 7.48 1.93 4.92
C ASP A 176 8.98 1.71 5.10
N GLU A 177 9.47 0.52 4.77
CA GLU A 177 10.87 0.11 4.86
C GLU A 177 11.78 0.75 3.80
N SER A 178 11.21 1.41 2.79
CA SER A 178 12.01 2.14 1.80
C SER A 178 12.74 3.35 2.40
N ASP A 179 12.26 3.87 3.53
CA ASP A 179 12.94 4.88 4.33
C ASP A 179 13.70 4.22 5.48
N ARG A 180 15.04 4.22 5.43
CA ARG A 180 15.94 3.59 6.44
C ARG A 180 15.64 4.00 7.89
N ASN A 181 15.02 5.18 8.08
CA ASN A 181 14.66 5.66 9.42
C ASN A 181 13.54 4.82 10.07
N PHE A 182 12.82 4.00 9.31
CA PHE A 182 11.82 3.11 9.89
C PHE A 182 12.40 2.21 10.98
N ALA A 183 13.64 1.78 10.82
CA ALA A 183 14.33 0.92 11.78
C ALA A 183 14.45 1.54 13.20
N ARG A 184 14.27 2.86 13.32
CA ARG A 184 14.33 3.59 14.61
C ARG A 184 12.95 3.79 15.25
N LEU A 185 11.89 3.44 14.55
CA LEU A 185 10.55 3.55 15.08
C LEU A 185 10.29 2.43 16.09
N SER A 186 9.44 2.70 17.07
CA SER A 186 8.98 1.69 18.01
C SER A 186 7.45 1.67 18.05
N CYS A 187 6.89 0.48 18.26
CA CYS A 187 5.45 0.27 18.43
C CYS A 187 5.20 -0.76 19.54
N GLU A 188 3.96 -0.91 19.95
CA GLU A 188 3.60 -1.96 20.90
C GLU A 188 3.61 -3.33 20.22
N THR A 189 2.94 -3.43 19.06
CA THR A 189 2.85 -4.66 18.29
C THR A 189 3.43 -4.44 16.89
N ALA A 190 4.45 -5.19 16.53
CA ALA A 190 4.90 -5.29 15.14
C ALA A 190 4.13 -6.40 14.42
N VAL A 191 3.63 -6.13 13.22
CA VAL A 191 3.07 -7.14 12.32
C VAL A 191 3.99 -7.27 11.12
N PHE A 192 4.66 -8.41 10.98
CA PHE A 192 5.70 -8.63 10.00
C PHE A 192 5.24 -9.61 8.93
N THR A 193 5.02 -9.09 7.72
CA THR A 193 4.41 -9.85 6.62
C THR A 193 5.43 -10.66 5.82
N ASN A 194 6.56 -10.08 5.45
CA ASN A 194 7.65 -10.72 4.68
C ASN A 194 8.87 -9.80 4.62
N ALA A 195 10.02 -10.32 4.13
CA ALA A 195 11.29 -9.58 4.03
C ALA A 195 11.99 -9.89 2.69
N GLU A 196 11.38 -9.53 1.57
CA GLU A 196 12.00 -9.69 0.25
C GLU A 196 13.00 -8.56 -0.04
N ASP A 197 13.95 -8.84 -0.93
CA ASP A 197 15.01 -7.93 -1.35
C ASP A 197 14.44 -6.90 -2.37
N ASP A 198 13.50 -6.05 -1.93
CA ASP A 198 13.01 -4.89 -2.68
C ASP A 198 13.64 -3.62 -2.09
N HIS A 199 13.81 -2.56 -2.88
CA HIS A 199 14.47 -1.31 -2.46
C HIS A 199 15.96 -1.46 -2.10
N VAL A 200 16.65 -2.46 -2.66
CA VAL A 200 18.09 -2.71 -2.46
C VAL A 200 18.86 -2.30 -3.73
N GLY A 201 20.05 -1.70 -3.55
CA GLY A 201 20.95 -1.36 -4.66
C GLY A 201 20.48 -0.22 -5.57
N GLY A 202 19.56 0.62 -5.12
CA GLY A 202 19.06 1.77 -5.88
C GLY A 202 19.90 3.04 -5.69
N ASN A 203 19.83 3.97 -6.66
CA ASN A 203 20.53 5.27 -6.60
C ASN A 203 19.84 6.30 -5.68
N GLN A 204 18.79 5.93 -4.95
CA GLN A 204 18.14 6.83 -4.01
C GLN A 204 18.82 6.75 -2.65
N ALA A 205 19.13 7.88 -2.06
CA ALA A 205 19.81 7.98 -0.76
C ALA A 205 19.06 7.31 0.41
N THR A 206 17.79 6.95 0.21
CA THR A 206 16.94 6.28 1.20
C THR A 206 16.94 4.76 1.05
N TYR A 207 17.41 4.21 -0.08
CA TYR A 207 17.41 2.76 -0.32
C TYR A 207 18.58 2.07 0.40
N TRP A 208 18.38 0.78 0.67
CA TRP A 208 19.38 -0.08 1.29
C TRP A 208 20.50 -0.41 0.31
N GLU A 209 21.72 -0.49 0.80
CA GLU A 209 22.85 -0.88 -0.04
C GLU A 209 22.83 -2.39 -0.29
N THR A 210 22.47 -3.17 0.72
CA THR A 210 22.39 -4.62 0.66
C THR A 210 21.11 -5.14 1.30
N ALA A 211 20.74 -6.39 0.96
CA ALA A 211 19.62 -7.09 1.58
C ALA A 211 19.85 -7.34 3.08
N GLU A 212 21.11 -7.61 3.47
CA GLU A 212 21.49 -7.83 4.85
C GLU A 212 21.25 -6.57 5.70
N GLU A 213 21.57 -5.39 5.17
CA GLU A 213 21.26 -4.12 5.86
C GLU A 213 19.74 -3.91 6.02
N GLN A 214 18.95 -4.21 4.97
CA GLN A 214 17.50 -4.13 5.07
C GLN A 214 16.95 -5.10 6.12
N HIS A 215 17.42 -6.34 6.13
CA HIS A 215 17.04 -7.35 7.11
C HIS A 215 17.47 -6.94 8.55
N ALA A 216 18.64 -6.35 8.70
CA ALA A 216 19.08 -5.80 9.99
C ALA A 216 18.14 -4.65 10.44
N GLY A 217 17.67 -3.81 9.51
CA GLY A 217 16.69 -2.77 9.78
C GLY A 217 15.35 -3.34 10.27
N PHE A 218 14.84 -4.40 9.64
CA PHE A 218 13.65 -5.11 10.12
C PHE A 218 13.85 -5.70 11.51
N ALA A 219 14.97 -6.39 11.74
CA ALA A 219 15.27 -6.96 13.05
C ALA A 219 15.39 -5.88 14.13
N GLN A 220 15.99 -4.73 13.81
CA GLN A 220 16.07 -3.58 14.72
C GLN A 220 14.69 -3.04 15.07
N PHE A 221 13.80 -2.80 14.07
CA PHE A 221 12.43 -2.36 14.33
C PHE A 221 11.68 -3.33 15.24
N VAL A 222 11.71 -4.63 14.92
CA VAL A 222 11.03 -5.67 15.69
C VAL A 222 11.56 -5.76 17.12
N SER A 223 12.88 -5.58 17.34
CA SER A 223 13.47 -5.64 18.68
C SER A 223 13.01 -4.51 19.61
N GLN A 224 12.48 -3.43 19.06
CA GLN A 224 11.93 -2.29 19.82
C GLN A 224 10.45 -2.44 20.15
N ALA A 225 9.76 -3.44 19.57
CA ALA A 225 8.37 -3.74 19.85
C ALA A 225 8.23 -4.58 21.14
N LYS A 226 7.08 -4.44 21.85
CA LYS A 226 6.78 -5.30 23.00
C LYS A 226 6.43 -6.73 22.55
N GLN A 227 5.79 -6.84 21.38
CA GLN A 227 5.42 -8.13 20.78
C GLN A 227 5.45 -8.06 19.25
N VAL A 228 5.63 -9.21 18.61
CA VAL A 228 5.58 -9.34 17.16
C VAL A 228 4.66 -10.47 16.74
N LEU A 229 3.83 -10.21 15.72
CA LEU A 229 3.08 -11.19 14.96
C LEU A 229 3.75 -11.32 13.58
N TYR A 230 4.32 -12.49 13.26
CA TYR A 230 5.08 -12.67 12.03
C TYR A 230 4.56 -13.84 11.18
N TYR A 231 4.66 -13.69 9.85
CA TYR A 231 4.26 -14.73 8.90
C TYR A 231 5.29 -15.85 8.85
N ALA A 232 4.96 -17.00 9.44
CA ALA A 232 5.88 -18.11 9.60
C ALA A 232 6.15 -18.89 8.30
N ASP A 233 5.20 -18.89 7.37
CA ASP A 233 5.32 -19.62 6.10
C ASP A 233 6.01 -18.80 5.00
N TRP A 234 6.48 -17.58 5.32
CA TRP A 234 7.30 -16.87 4.36
C TRP A 234 8.69 -17.48 4.27
N HIS A 235 9.09 -17.80 3.06
CA HIS A 235 10.42 -18.26 2.72
C HIS A 235 11.02 -17.38 1.63
N GLY A 236 12.04 -16.63 1.99
CA GLY A 236 12.82 -15.81 1.05
C GLY A 236 13.80 -16.64 0.23
N LEU A 237 14.58 -15.96 -0.58
CA LEU A 237 15.70 -16.57 -1.30
C LEU A 237 16.60 -17.35 -0.33
N GLU A 238 17.14 -18.48 -0.77
CA GLU A 238 18.02 -19.36 0.02
C GLU A 238 17.35 -19.98 1.28
N GLY A 239 16.01 -20.06 1.31
CA GLY A 239 15.26 -20.67 2.41
C GLY A 239 15.26 -19.82 3.69
N ARG A 240 15.51 -18.53 3.61
CA ARG A 240 15.41 -17.60 4.75
C ARG A 240 13.97 -17.53 5.25
N SER A 241 13.79 -17.50 6.56
CA SER A 241 12.48 -17.30 7.21
C SER A 241 12.51 -16.06 8.10
N LEU A 242 11.33 -15.53 8.49
CA LEU A 242 11.26 -14.38 9.41
C LEU A 242 11.69 -14.74 10.84
N GLU A 243 11.73 -16.01 11.20
CA GLU A 243 11.97 -16.45 12.58
C GLU A 243 13.29 -15.90 13.15
N HIS A 244 14.35 -15.85 12.34
CA HIS A 244 15.63 -15.32 12.80
C HIS A 244 15.63 -13.78 12.96
N LEU A 245 14.76 -13.06 12.23
CA LEU A 245 14.65 -11.60 12.32
C LEU A 245 13.82 -11.14 13.53
N VAL A 246 13.04 -12.04 14.14
CA VAL A 246 12.17 -11.69 15.27
C VAL A 246 12.73 -12.12 16.63
N THR A 247 13.92 -12.71 16.68
CA THR A 247 14.53 -13.24 17.90
C THR A 247 14.75 -12.18 18.98
N GLY A 248 14.96 -10.92 18.61
CA GLY A 248 15.14 -9.79 19.53
C GLY A 248 13.86 -9.31 20.21
N CYS A 249 12.66 -9.75 19.79
CA CYS A 249 11.40 -9.34 20.39
C CYS A 249 11.05 -10.24 21.59
N PRO A 250 10.62 -9.68 22.73
CA PRO A 250 10.33 -10.46 23.94
C PRO A 250 9.12 -11.40 23.80
N ALA A 251 8.05 -10.97 23.12
CA ALA A 251 6.86 -11.80 22.88
C ALA A 251 6.66 -12.02 21.36
N ARG A 252 6.59 -13.28 20.94
CA ARG A 252 6.53 -13.66 19.54
C ARG A 252 5.33 -14.56 19.27
N PHE A 253 4.54 -14.19 18.28
CA PHE A 253 3.40 -14.94 17.79
C PHE A 253 3.58 -15.17 16.28
N SER A 254 3.44 -16.41 15.86
CA SER A 254 3.50 -16.76 14.44
C SER A 254 2.11 -16.91 13.85
N TYR A 255 1.94 -16.58 12.57
CA TYR A 255 0.72 -16.90 11.84
C TYR A 255 1.04 -17.54 10.49
N GLY A 256 0.11 -18.36 9.99
CA GLY A 256 0.27 -19.08 8.73
C GLY A 256 -0.65 -20.29 8.61
N VAL A 257 -0.32 -21.18 7.67
CA VAL A 257 -1.04 -22.48 7.48
C VAL A 257 -0.27 -23.65 8.07
N SER A 258 1.01 -23.49 8.34
CA SER A 258 1.88 -24.55 8.84
C SER A 258 1.54 -24.97 10.27
N LYS A 259 1.71 -26.26 10.54
CA LYS A 259 1.55 -26.80 11.90
C LYS A 259 2.55 -26.14 12.85
N GLY A 260 2.08 -25.71 14.01
CA GLY A 260 2.92 -25.03 15.03
C GLY A 260 2.81 -23.51 15.02
N CYS A 261 2.17 -22.89 14.04
CA CYS A 261 1.84 -21.46 14.10
C CYS A 261 0.95 -21.17 15.31
N THR A 262 1.18 -20.03 15.96
CA THR A 262 0.33 -19.55 17.07
C THR A 262 -1.09 -19.30 16.58
N TYR A 263 -1.24 -18.61 15.44
CA TYR A 263 -2.50 -18.43 14.73
C TYR A 263 -2.43 -19.17 13.40
N ARG A 264 -3.41 -20.01 13.13
CA ARG A 264 -3.38 -20.84 11.94
C ARG A 264 -4.68 -20.75 11.17
N ALA A 265 -4.56 -20.60 9.84
CA ALA A 265 -5.67 -20.81 8.92
C ALA A 265 -5.72 -22.30 8.54
N GLU A 266 -6.86 -22.92 8.78
CA GLU A 266 -7.15 -24.31 8.45
C GLU A 266 -8.30 -24.36 7.45
N ASP A 267 -8.42 -25.46 6.71
CA ASP A 267 -9.50 -25.71 5.77
C ASP A 267 -9.76 -24.52 4.81
N LEU A 268 -8.70 -24.05 4.16
CA LEU A 268 -8.82 -22.98 3.18
C LEU A 268 -9.69 -23.44 2.01
N ARG A 269 -10.75 -22.70 1.76
CA ARG A 269 -11.71 -22.93 0.67
C ARG A 269 -11.76 -21.69 -0.21
N PRO A 270 -10.87 -21.62 -1.22
CA PRO A 270 -10.90 -20.55 -2.19
C PRO A 270 -12.13 -20.67 -3.11
N ASP A 271 -12.71 -19.55 -3.49
CA ASP A 271 -13.74 -19.42 -4.51
C ASP A 271 -13.47 -18.17 -5.37
N PRO A 272 -14.19 -17.92 -6.48
CA PRO A 272 -13.92 -16.79 -7.37
C PRO A 272 -13.91 -15.41 -6.71
N ASP A 273 -14.63 -15.25 -5.61
CA ASP A 273 -14.83 -13.96 -4.94
C ASP A 273 -14.01 -13.82 -3.63
N GLY A 274 -13.22 -14.84 -3.28
CA GLY A 274 -12.42 -14.76 -2.05
C GLY A 274 -11.99 -16.12 -1.49
N THR A 275 -11.75 -16.15 -0.17
CA THR A 275 -11.34 -17.39 0.52
C THR A 275 -11.99 -17.46 1.90
N SER A 276 -12.60 -18.61 2.21
CA SER A 276 -13.10 -18.95 3.54
C SER A 276 -12.14 -19.90 4.23
N PHE A 277 -11.98 -19.77 5.55
CA PHE A 277 -11.06 -20.61 6.33
C PHE A 277 -11.43 -20.62 7.81
N THR A 278 -11.02 -21.66 8.52
CA THR A 278 -11.12 -21.76 9.98
C THR A 278 -9.90 -21.14 10.63
N VAL A 279 -10.08 -20.32 11.66
CA VAL A 279 -8.97 -19.73 12.43
C VAL A 279 -8.80 -20.45 13.75
N THR A 280 -7.58 -20.89 14.04
CA THR A 280 -7.22 -21.48 15.33
C THR A 280 -6.13 -20.64 16.02
N CYS A 281 -6.15 -20.62 17.35
CA CYS A 281 -5.07 -20.07 18.19
C CYS A 281 -4.55 -21.17 19.11
N ARG A 282 -3.27 -21.56 18.96
CA ARG A 282 -2.64 -22.64 19.73
C ARG A 282 -3.44 -23.95 19.72
N GLY A 283 -4.12 -24.23 18.58
CA GLY A 283 -4.96 -25.40 18.38
C GLY A 283 -6.40 -25.26 18.86
N GLU A 284 -6.77 -24.16 19.51
CA GLU A 284 -8.17 -23.88 19.86
C GLU A 284 -8.85 -23.13 18.73
N VAL A 285 -10.03 -23.56 18.32
CA VAL A 285 -10.81 -22.91 17.24
C VAL A 285 -11.37 -21.57 17.75
N LEU A 286 -11.03 -20.48 17.08
CA LEU A 286 -11.60 -19.15 17.32
C LEU A 286 -12.91 -18.95 16.54
N GLY A 287 -12.98 -19.49 15.32
CA GLY A 287 -14.16 -19.42 14.45
C GLY A 287 -13.84 -19.49 12.97
N GLU A 288 -14.90 -19.37 12.16
CA GLU A 288 -14.82 -19.27 10.70
C GLU A 288 -14.60 -17.82 10.29
N ALA A 289 -13.82 -17.63 9.23
CA ALA A 289 -13.56 -16.34 8.62
C ALA A 289 -13.66 -16.41 7.10
N ARG A 290 -13.98 -15.28 6.47
CA ARG A 290 -13.93 -15.08 5.03
C ARG A 290 -13.26 -13.76 4.72
N VAL A 291 -12.50 -13.71 3.65
CA VAL A 291 -12.03 -12.49 3.01
C VAL A 291 -12.54 -12.44 1.57
N SER A 292 -13.18 -11.33 1.17
CA SER A 292 -13.75 -11.15 -0.17
C SER A 292 -12.73 -10.56 -1.16
N LEU A 293 -11.48 -11.02 -1.05
CA LEU A 293 -10.40 -10.77 -1.99
C LEU A 293 -9.76 -12.11 -2.34
N PRO A 294 -9.61 -12.46 -3.63
CA PRO A 294 -8.98 -13.70 -4.04
C PRO A 294 -7.48 -13.70 -3.73
N GLY A 295 -6.89 -14.87 -3.77
CA GLY A 295 -5.47 -15.11 -3.55
C GLY A 295 -5.11 -15.52 -2.11
N HIS A 296 -4.24 -16.52 -2.01
CA HIS A 296 -3.75 -17.04 -0.72
C HIS A 296 -3.17 -15.93 0.17
N HIS A 297 -2.43 -14.99 -0.42
CA HIS A 297 -1.83 -13.88 0.31
C HIS A 297 -2.86 -13.00 1.03
N ASN A 298 -4.08 -12.82 0.46
CA ASN A 298 -5.14 -12.05 1.09
C ASN A 298 -5.77 -12.82 2.27
N ALA A 299 -5.87 -14.15 2.20
CA ALA A 299 -6.27 -14.97 3.34
C ALA A 299 -5.26 -14.83 4.50
N MET A 300 -3.96 -14.79 4.21
CA MET A 300 -2.91 -14.57 5.22
C MET A 300 -2.94 -13.15 5.80
N ASN A 301 -3.19 -12.13 4.99
CA ASN A 301 -3.38 -10.75 5.48
C ASN A 301 -4.61 -10.66 6.42
N ALA A 302 -5.70 -11.35 6.08
CA ALA A 302 -6.91 -11.42 6.92
C ALA A 302 -6.65 -12.21 8.22
N LEU A 303 -5.91 -13.31 8.17
CA LEU A 303 -5.49 -14.06 9.36
C LEU A 303 -4.67 -13.18 10.32
N ALA A 304 -3.72 -12.38 9.78
CA ALA A 304 -2.95 -11.44 10.58
C ALA A 304 -3.86 -10.41 11.26
N ALA A 305 -4.86 -9.86 10.55
CA ALA A 305 -5.80 -8.90 11.10
C ALA A 305 -6.67 -9.49 12.22
N LEU A 306 -7.15 -10.71 12.03
CA LEU A 306 -7.93 -11.44 13.06
C LEU A 306 -7.08 -11.80 14.28
N ALA A 307 -5.83 -12.20 14.06
CA ALA A 307 -4.87 -12.48 15.13
C ALA A 307 -4.58 -11.22 15.96
N VAL A 308 -4.35 -10.07 15.32
CA VAL A 308 -4.20 -8.77 16.01
C VAL A 308 -5.46 -8.44 16.81
N THR A 309 -6.64 -8.59 16.21
CA THR A 309 -7.90 -8.30 16.91
C THR A 309 -8.04 -9.16 18.17
N HIS A 310 -7.73 -10.45 18.08
CA HIS A 310 -7.73 -11.36 19.23
C HIS A 310 -6.69 -10.96 20.27
N LEU A 311 -5.46 -10.58 19.88
CA LEU A 311 -4.41 -10.11 20.80
C LEU A 311 -4.82 -8.85 21.57
N TYR A 312 -5.66 -8.00 20.98
CA TYR A 312 -6.20 -6.78 21.60
C TYR A 312 -7.55 -7.02 22.32
N GLY A 313 -7.98 -8.27 22.45
CA GLY A 313 -9.20 -8.63 23.17
C GLY A 313 -10.51 -8.23 22.46
N GLY A 314 -10.45 -8.03 21.13
CA GLY A 314 -11.62 -7.71 20.32
C GLY A 314 -12.50 -8.93 20.04
N ASP A 315 -13.78 -8.66 19.71
CA ASP A 315 -14.73 -9.69 19.31
C ASP A 315 -14.31 -10.29 17.95
N PHE A 316 -13.94 -11.58 17.97
CA PHE A 316 -13.49 -12.30 16.78
C PHE A 316 -14.60 -12.40 15.72
N ALA A 317 -15.84 -12.69 16.12
CA ALA A 317 -16.93 -12.88 15.16
C ALA A 317 -17.28 -11.57 14.44
N ALA A 318 -17.32 -10.46 15.17
CA ALA A 318 -17.56 -9.13 14.60
C ALA A 318 -16.41 -8.69 13.67
N ALA A 319 -15.15 -8.99 14.02
CA ALA A 319 -13.99 -8.76 13.17
C ALA A 319 -14.06 -9.60 11.87
N ALA A 320 -14.37 -10.88 11.97
CA ALA A 320 -14.52 -11.77 10.82
C ALA A 320 -15.65 -11.30 9.88
N GLN A 321 -16.77 -10.85 10.44
CA GLN A 321 -17.87 -10.27 9.66
C GLN A 321 -17.44 -8.99 8.94
N ALA A 322 -16.67 -8.11 9.58
CA ALA A 322 -16.16 -6.89 8.97
C ALA A 322 -15.22 -7.20 7.79
N LEU A 323 -14.33 -8.20 7.94
CA LEU A 323 -13.44 -8.64 6.87
C LEU A 323 -14.16 -9.33 5.72
N ALA A 324 -15.27 -10.02 5.97
CA ALA A 324 -16.09 -10.59 4.91
C ALA A 324 -16.73 -9.53 4.00
N ALA A 325 -16.90 -8.31 4.50
CA ALA A 325 -17.41 -7.16 3.74
C ALA A 325 -16.29 -6.25 3.17
N PHE A 326 -15.02 -6.55 3.46
CA PHE A 326 -13.87 -5.74 3.08
C PHE A 326 -13.64 -5.76 1.57
N LYS A 327 -13.54 -4.58 0.95
CA LYS A 327 -13.43 -4.39 -0.51
C LYS A 327 -11.99 -4.19 -1.01
N GLY A 328 -11.03 -4.18 -0.09
CA GLY A 328 -9.64 -3.85 -0.41
C GLY A 328 -9.35 -2.35 -0.48
N PRO A 329 -8.12 -1.93 -0.17
CA PRO A 329 -7.69 -0.56 -0.36
C PRO A 329 -7.55 -0.28 -1.87
N GLY A 330 -7.71 0.98 -2.26
CA GLY A 330 -7.61 1.39 -3.66
C GLY A 330 -6.33 0.88 -4.33
N ARG A 331 -6.45 0.45 -5.58
CA ARG A 331 -5.39 -0.14 -6.38
C ARG A 331 -4.79 -1.45 -5.80
N ARG A 332 -5.56 -2.21 -5.03
CA ARG A 332 -5.19 -3.54 -4.51
C ARG A 332 -6.35 -4.48 -4.80
N TRP A 333 -6.27 -5.19 -5.93
CA TRP A 333 -7.37 -6.00 -6.44
C TRP A 333 -8.68 -5.20 -6.50
N GLN A 334 -8.57 -3.94 -6.95
CA GLN A 334 -9.71 -3.03 -6.99
C GLN A 334 -10.61 -3.33 -8.18
N HIS A 335 -11.83 -3.75 -7.93
CA HIS A 335 -12.83 -3.86 -8.99
C HIS A 335 -13.21 -2.47 -9.51
N ILE A 336 -13.01 -2.22 -10.81
CA ILE A 336 -13.25 -0.94 -11.47
C ILE A 336 -14.63 -0.94 -12.13
N GLY A 337 -15.05 -2.06 -12.72
CA GLY A 337 -16.32 -2.23 -13.41
C GLY A 337 -16.27 -3.41 -14.37
N GLU A 338 -17.12 -3.34 -15.41
CA GLU A 338 -17.20 -4.39 -16.42
C GLU A 338 -17.20 -3.79 -17.83
N VAL A 339 -16.68 -4.57 -18.79
CA VAL A 339 -16.77 -4.29 -20.22
C VAL A 339 -17.28 -5.53 -20.94
N HIS A 340 -18.48 -5.46 -21.52
CA HIS A 340 -19.16 -6.59 -22.18
C HIS A 340 -19.20 -7.90 -21.35
N GLY A 341 -19.34 -7.76 -20.00
CA GLY A 341 -19.35 -8.86 -19.06
C GLY A 341 -17.98 -9.37 -18.63
N ALA A 342 -16.88 -8.86 -19.18
CA ALA A 342 -15.53 -9.06 -18.65
C ALA A 342 -15.35 -8.21 -17.40
N GLN A 343 -14.83 -8.79 -16.33
CA GLN A 343 -14.47 -8.02 -15.14
C GLN A 343 -13.20 -7.20 -15.39
N VAL A 344 -13.16 -5.95 -14.91
CA VAL A 344 -11.98 -5.07 -14.97
C VAL A 344 -11.50 -4.77 -13.56
N VAL A 345 -10.26 -5.14 -13.27
CA VAL A 345 -9.61 -5.01 -11.97
C VAL A 345 -8.32 -4.21 -12.11
N ASP A 346 -8.01 -3.35 -11.15
CA ASP A 346 -6.71 -2.66 -11.05
C ASP A 346 -5.91 -3.15 -9.85
N ASP A 347 -4.64 -3.47 -10.08
CA ASP A 347 -3.70 -3.84 -9.03
C ASP A 347 -2.38 -3.06 -9.13
N TYR A 348 -1.87 -2.66 -7.99
CA TYR A 348 -0.60 -1.93 -7.87
C TYR A 348 0.64 -2.84 -8.04
N ALA A 349 0.46 -4.10 -8.46
CA ALA A 349 1.55 -5.05 -8.67
C ALA A 349 2.56 -4.51 -9.69
N HIS A 350 3.83 -4.43 -9.31
CA HIS A 350 4.89 -3.82 -10.12
C HIS A 350 6.26 -4.47 -9.91
N ASN A 351 6.34 -5.53 -9.14
CA ASN A 351 7.53 -6.38 -8.99
C ASN A 351 7.15 -7.86 -9.17
N PRO A 352 8.11 -8.76 -9.37
CA PRO A 352 7.82 -10.15 -9.75
C PRO A 352 6.87 -10.87 -8.79
N THR A 353 7.10 -10.78 -7.48
CA THR A 353 6.29 -11.46 -6.48
C THR A 353 4.85 -10.96 -6.47
N LYS A 354 4.65 -9.62 -6.56
CA LYS A 354 3.30 -9.04 -6.62
C LYS A 354 2.57 -9.41 -7.92
N LEU A 355 3.29 -9.43 -9.06
CA LEU A 355 2.72 -9.82 -10.35
C LEU A 355 2.24 -11.26 -10.30
N HIS A 356 3.09 -12.19 -9.85
CA HIS A 356 2.74 -13.60 -9.71
C HIS A 356 1.50 -13.78 -8.80
N ALA A 357 1.49 -13.13 -7.64
CA ALA A 357 0.35 -13.21 -6.71
C ALA A 357 -0.95 -12.62 -7.31
N ALA A 358 -0.86 -11.57 -8.14
CA ALA A 358 -2.03 -11.00 -8.81
C ALA A 358 -2.52 -11.90 -9.96
N VAL A 359 -1.63 -12.54 -10.70
CA VAL A 359 -1.99 -13.54 -11.74
C VAL A 359 -2.65 -14.76 -11.08
N GLU A 360 -2.07 -15.30 -9.99
CA GLU A 360 -2.66 -16.40 -9.22
C GLU A 360 -4.07 -16.05 -8.71
N ALA A 361 -4.26 -14.84 -8.19
CA ALA A 361 -5.57 -14.37 -7.75
C ALA A 361 -6.56 -14.26 -8.92
N ALA A 362 -6.09 -13.85 -10.11
CA ALA A 362 -6.92 -13.81 -11.31
C ALA A 362 -7.34 -15.22 -11.77
N GLN A 363 -6.42 -16.18 -11.75
CA GLN A 363 -6.69 -17.58 -12.08
C GLN A 363 -7.73 -18.20 -11.13
N GLN A 364 -7.69 -17.84 -9.84
CA GLN A 364 -8.68 -18.31 -8.85
C GLN A 364 -10.12 -17.95 -9.25
N THR A 365 -10.33 -16.89 -10.04
CA THR A 365 -11.66 -16.51 -10.52
C THR A 365 -12.26 -17.51 -11.55
N GLY A 366 -11.44 -18.41 -12.10
CA GLY A 366 -11.82 -19.36 -13.15
C GLY A 366 -12.12 -18.71 -14.50
N ARG A 367 -11.76 -17.43 -14.69
CA ARG A 367 -11.92 -16.66 -15.93
C ARG A 367 -10.64 -16.70 -16.75
N ARG A 368 -10.74 -16.40 -18.06
CA ARG A 368 -9.58 -16.14 -18.90
C ARG A 368 -8.85 -14.89 -18.42
N VAL A 369 -7.59 -15.03 -18.05
CA VAL A 369 -6.79 -13.98 -17.43
C VAL A 369 -6.09 -13.14 -18.50
N ARG A 370 -6.48 -11.88 -18.62
CA ARG A 370 -5.92 -10.90 -19.55
C ARG A 370 -5.22 -9.79 -18.77
N VAL A 371 -3.90 -9.70 -18.88
CA VAL A 371 -3.10 -8.75 -18.10
C VAL A 371 -2.68 -7.57 -18.97
N VAL A 372 -2.89 -6.35 -18.46
CA VAL A 372 -2.29 -5.12 -19.00
C VAL A 372 -1.22 -4.67 -18.02
N PHE A 373 0.03 -4.89 -18.36
CA PHE A 373 1.16 -4.60 -17.47
C PHE A 373 1.92 -3.35 -17.89
N GLN A 374 2.10 -2.41 -16.94
CA GLN A 374 2.97 -1.25 -17.10
C GLN A 374 4.21 -1.39 -16.21
N PRO A 375 5.40 -1.67 -16.77
CA PRO A 375 6.65 -1.64 -16.01
C PRO A 375 6.87 -0.25 -15.39
N HIS A 376 7.50 -0.19 -14.22
CA HIS A 376 7.66 1.06 -13.48
C HIS A 376 9.11 1.29 -13.10
N ARG A 377 9.67 2.44 -13.54
CA ARG A 377 11.06 2.89 -13.44
C ARG A 377 12.03 2.07 -14.30
N TYR A 378 12.87 2.76 -15.02
CA TYR A 378 13.89 2.12 -15.87
C TYR A 378 14.89 1.29 -15.07
N LEU A 379 15.34 1.79 -13.91
CA LEU A 379 16.29 1.06 -13.08
C LEU A 379 15.72 -0.26 -12.56
N ARG A 380 14.48 -0.25 -12.05
CA ARG A 380 13.79 -1.48 -11.60
C ARG A 380 13.59 -2.45 -12.75
N THR A 381 13.15 -1.96 -13.90
CA THR A 381 12.96 -2.79 -15.11
C THR A 381 14.27 -3.44 -15.50
N ARG A 382 15.38 -2.69 -15.57
CA ARG A 382 16.72 -3.24 -15.87
C ARG A 382 17.13 -4.37 -14.92
N GLN A 383 16.84 -4.23 -13.63
CA GLN A 383 17.24 -5.19 -12.61
C GLN A 383 16.37 -6.46 -12.61
N SER A 384 15.12 -6.37 -13.05
CA SER A 384 14.15 -7.42 -12.80
C SER A 384 13.33 -7.88 -14.02
N TRP A 385 13.55 -7.32 -15.23
CA TRP A 385 12.73 -7.66 -16.40
C TRP A 385 12.61 -9.17 -16.70
N PRO A 386 13.67 -10.01 -16.50
CA PRO A 386 13.49 -11.44 -16.72
C PRO A 386 12.46 -12.05 -15.75
N ARG A 387 12.54 -11.69 -14.47
CA ARG A 387 11.61 -12.17 -13.44
C ARG A 387 10.21 -11.56 -13.57
N LEU A 388 10.10 -10.32 -14.11
CA LEU A 388 8.79 -9.73 -14.44
C LEU A 388 8.10 -10.53 -15.53
N ALA A 389 8.83 -10.94 -16.58
CA ALA A 389 8.31 -11.81 -17.63
C ALA A 389 7.87 -13.17 -17.07
N ASP A 390 8.75 -13.82 -16.29
CA ASP A 390 8.47 -15.13 -15.68
C ASP A 390 7.21 -15.10 -14.79
N ALA A 391 6.97 -13.99 -14.07
CA ALA A 391 5.82 -13.82 -13.19
C ALA A 391 4.47 -13.66 -13.93
N LEU A 392 4.51 -13.38 -15.24
CA LEU A 392 3.33 -13.19 -16.08
C LEU A 392 3.00 -14.42 -16.95
N MET A 393 3.86 -15.46 -16.94
CA MET A 393 3.74 -16.63 -17.82
C MET A 393 2.42 -17.41 -17.69
N ASP A 394 1.78 -17.33 -16.54
CA ASP A 394 0.55 -18.08 -16.26
C ASP A 394 -0.73 -17.31 -16.64
N ALA A 395 -0.60 -16.09 -17.21
CA ALA A 395 -1.73 -15.35 -17.77
C ALA A 395 -2.07 -15.89 -19.18
N ASP A 396 -3.35 -15.82 -19.58
CA ASP A 396 -3.76 -16.29 -20.92
C ASP A 396 -3.39 -15.30 -22.03
N GLU A 397 -3.38 -13.98 -21.70
CA GLU A 397 -2.98 -12.93 -22.64
C GLU A 397 -2.28 -11.80 -21.88
N VAL A 398 -1.16 -11.31 -22.41
CA VAL A 398 -0.37 -10.24 -21.76
C VAL A 398 -0.12 -9.08 -22.72
N MET A 399 -0.50 -7.90 -22.32
CA MET A 399 -0.32 -6.63 -23.03
C MET A 399 0.64 -5.76 -22.24
N VAL A 400 1.83 -5.50 -22.76
CA VAL A 400 2.87 -4.75 -22.06
C VAL A 400 2.92 -3.32 -22.60
N LEU A 401 2.77 -2.34 -21.72
CA LEU A 401 2.83 -0.91 -22.01
C LEU A 401 4.28 -0.37 -21.91
N ASP A 402 4.47 0.88 -22.29
CA ASP A 402 5.70 1.61 -22.04
C ASP A 402 6.05 1.69 -20.55
N ILE A 403 7.36 1.75 -20.26
CA ILE A 403 7.86 1.92 -18.90
C ILE A 403 7.41 3.29 -18.36
N ALA A 404 6.70 3.30 -17.23
CA ALA A 404 6.43 4.51 -16.48
C ALA A 404 7.72 5.04 -15.85
N ALA A 405 8.27 6.11 -16.37
CA ALA A 405 9.58 6.64 -15.99
C ALA A 405 9.67 7.10 -14.52
N ALA A 406 8.58 7.64 -13.96
CA ALA A 406 8.51 8.15 -12.58
C ALA A 406 9.68 9.12 -12.24
N GLY A 407 10.04 10.00 -13.19
CA GLY A 407 11.11 10.98 -13.06
C GLY A 407 12.52 10.46 -13.40
N GLU A 408 12.68 9.18 -13.71
CA GLU A 408 13.96 8.64 -14.18
C GLU A 408 14.20 8.96 -15.67
N GLN A 409 15.47 9.07 -16.06
CA GLN A 409 15.84 9.16 -17.48
C GLN A 409 15.84 7.74 -18.09
N PRO A 410 15.51 7.62 -19.40
CA PRO A 410 15.63 6.36 -20.10
C PRO A 410 17.05 5.79 -20.01
N ILE A 411 17.15 4.45 -19.87
CA ILE A 411 18.41 3.71 -19.84
C ILE A 411 18.55 2.99 -21.17
N GLU A 412 19.69 3.15 -21.84
CA GLU A 412 19.98 2.48 -23.12
C GLU A 412 19.81 0.96 -23.00
N GLY A 413 19.10 0.36 -23.97
CA GLY A 413 18.81 -1.07 -23.99
C GLY A 413 17.73 -1.54 -23.01
N VAL A 414 17.07 -0.63 -22.25
CA VAL A 414 15.99 -0.98 -21.32
C VAL A 414 14.65 -0.48 -21.86
N HIS A 415 13.81 -1.42 -22.29
CA HIS A 415 12.49 -1.15 -22.87
C HIS A 415 11.55 -2.34 -22.61
N SER A 416 10.26 -2.11 -22.71
CA SER A 416 9.22 -3.11 -22.41
C SER A 416 9.26 -4.33 -23.32
N GLN A 417 9.78 -4.20 -24.56
CA GLN A 417 9.91 -5.31 -25.51
C GLN A 417 10.77 -6.46 -24.94
N LEU A 418 11.74 -6.20 -24.04
CA LEU A 418 12.53 -7.24 -23.39
C LEU A 418 11.66 -8.28 -22.67
N ILE A 419 10.57 -7.83 -22.05
CA ILE A 419 9.62 -8.70 -21.33
C ILE A 419 8.86 -9.55 -22.35
N VAL A 420 8.38 -8.95 -23.43
CA VAL A 420 7.65 -9.62 -24.50
C VAL A 420 8.52 -10.67 -25.19
N ASP A 421 9.77 -10.32 -25.54
CA ASP A 421 10.71 -11.22 -26.19
C ASP A 421 10.97 -12.45 -25.32
N ARG A 422 11.26 -12.25 -24.03
CA ARG A 422 11.48 -13.36 -23.10
C ARG A 422 10.25 -14.28 -22.95
N MET A 423 9.05 -13.72 -22.83
CA MET A 423 7.83 -14.53 -22.74
C MET A 423 7.65 -15.39 -24.01
N ASN A 424 7.87 -14.80 -25.19
CA ASN A 424 7.84 -15.53 -26.46
C ASN A 424 8.90 -16.64 -26.52
N GLU A 425 10.13 -16.36 -26.09
CA GLU A 425 11.23 -17.36 -26.03
C GLU A 425 10.89 -18.54 -25.11
N HIS A 426 10.08 -18.30 -24.04
CA HIS A 426 9.63 -19.32 -23.09
C HIS A 426 8.27 -19.94 -23.47
N GLY A 427 7.77 -19.69 -24.68
CA GLY A 427 6.60 -20.34 -25.25
C GLY A 427 5.24 -19.69 -24.93
N HIS A 428 5.22 -18.50 -24.37
CA HIS A 428 3.99 -17.72 -24.23
C HIS A 428 3.76 -16.87 -25.48
N HIS A 429 2.83 -17.29 -26.35
CA HIS A 429 2.66 -16.67 -27.68
C HIS A 429 1.56 -15.60 -27.72
N ASP A 430 0.76 -15.44 -26.66
CA ASP A 430 -0.29 -14.41 -26.58
C ASP A 430 0.19 -13.22 -25.73
N VAL A 431 1.39 -12.72 -26.08
CA VAL A 431 2.00 -11.55 -25.45
C VAL A 431 2.38 -10.53 -26.52
N ARG A 432 2.06 -9.23 -26.27
CA ARG A 432 2.33 -8.13 -27.19
C ARG A 432 2.73 -6.85 -26.47
N TYR A 433 3.61 -6.10 -27.11
CA TYR A 433 3.91 -4.72 -26.72
C TYR A 433 2.89 -3.77 -27.35
N TRP A 434 2.30 -2.91 -26.52
CA TRP A 434 1.29 -1.93 -26.90
C TRP A 434 1.73 -0.53 -26.46
N PRO A 435 2.40 0.26 -27.35
CA PRO A 435 2.80 1.64 -27.02
C PRO A 435 1.60 2.59 -26.91
N GLU A 436 0.57 2.39 -27.76
CA GLU A 436 -0.58 3.28 -27.85
C GLU A 436 -1.78 2.77 -27.01
N ARG A 437 -2.07 3.48 -25.93
CA ARG A 437 -3.16 3.09 -25.00
C ARG A 437 -4.54 3.11 -25.63
N SER A 438 -4.79 4.08 -26.53
CA SER A 438 -6.07 4.18 -27.24
C SER A 438 -6.37 2.94 -28.09
N GLU A 439 -5.37 2.45 -28.82
CA GLU A 439 -5.49 1.23 -29.61
C GLU A 439 -5.71 0.00 -28.73
N LEU A 440 -5.04 -0.06 -27.59
CA LEU A 440 -5.25 -1.15 -26.62
C LEU A 440 -6.67 -1.12 -26.02
N ILE A 441 -7.19 0.05 -25.68
CA ILE A 441 -8.58 0.18 -25.18
C ILE A 441 -9.57 -0.29 -26.23
N GLU A 442 -9.40 0.09 -27.52
CA GLU A 442 -10.24 -0.37 -28.61
C GLU A 442 -10.16 -1.89 -28.78
N HIS A 443 -8.93 -2.45 -28.77
CA HIS A 443 -8.73 -3.89 -28.86
C HIS A 443 -9.44 -4.64 -27.72
N LEU A 444 -9.24 -4.19 -26.46
CA LEU A 444 -9.88 -4.82 -25.31
C LEU A 444 -11.41 -4.69 -25.36
N ARG A 445 -11.94 -3.52 -25.71
CA ARG A 445 -13.38 -3.31 -25.88
C ARG A 445 -13.95 -4.27 -26.91
N ASP A 446 -13.28 -4.47 -28.04
CA ASP A 446 -13.80 -5.27 -29.15
C ASP A 446 -13.68 -6.78 -28.92
N THR A 447 -12.72 -7.21 -28.11
CA THR A 447 -12.41 -8.63 -27.87
C THR A 447 -12.83 -9.15 -26.51
N ALA A 448 -13.13 -8.29 -25.53
CA ALA A 448 -13.53 -8.72 -24.18
C ALA A 448 -14.91 -9.38 -24.16
N GLY A 449 -15.10 -10.36 -23.30
CA GLY A 449 -16.35 -11.10 -23.11
C GLY A 449 -16.58 -11.57 -21.68
N ALA A 450 -17.76 -12.09 -21.39
CA ALA A 450 -18.21 -12.46 -20.05
C ALA A 450 -17.34 -13.54 -19.35
N GLY A 451 -16.50 -14.27 -20.11
CA GLY A 451 -15.54 -15.23 -19.56
C GLY A 451 -14.20 -14.64 -19.16
N ASP A 452 -13.95 -13.34 -19.39
CA ASP A 452 -12.67 -12.71 -19.18
C ASP A 452 -12.59 -11.99 -17.82
N ILE A 453 -11.37 -11.93 -17.30
CA ILE A 453 -10.94 -10.93 -16.29
C ILE A 453 -9.77 -10.14 -16.88
N ILE A 454 -9.88 -8.82 -16.91
CA ILE A 454 -8.85 -7.90 -17.36
C ILE A 454 -8.23 -7.27 -16.13
N VAL A 455 -6.93 -7.51 -15.91
CA VAL A 455 -6.21 -6.97 -14.75
C VAL A 455 -5.17 -5.97 -15.22
N THR A 456 -5.36 -4.70 -14.88
CA THR A 456 -4.30 -3.68 -15.06
C THR A 456 -3.32 -3.75 -13.90
N MET A 457 -2.02 -3.86 -14.20
CA MET A 457 -0.96 -4.04 -13.21
C MET A 457 0.14 -2.99 -13.38
N GLY A 458 0.50 -2.30 -12.30
CA GLY A 458 1.61 -1.34 -12.32
C GLY A 458 1.50 -0.24 -11.26
N ALA A 459 2.63 0.37 -10.90
CA ALA A 459 2.68 1.47 -9.94
C ALA A 459 2.46 2.85 -10.60
N GLY A 460 2.50 2.92 -11.93
CA GLY A 460 2.27 4.13 -12.71
C GLY A 460 0.79 4.49 -12.85
N ASP A 461 0.45 4.99 -14.02
CA ASP A 461 -0.88 5.50 -14.35
C ASP A 461 -1.76 4.52 -15.14
N VAL A 462 -1.39 3.23 -15.21
CA VAL A 462 -2.15 2.16 -15.89
C VAL A 462 -3.59 2.02 -15.36
N TRP A 463 -3.84 2.38 -14.11
CA TRP A 463 -5.18 2.40 -13.51
C TRP A 463 -6.17 3.32 -14.24
N GLN A 464 -5.66 4.35 -14.94
CA GLN A 464 -6.50 5.22 -15.79
C GLN A 464 -7.04 4.44 -16.98
N LEU A 465 -6.21 3.57 -17.59
CA LEU A 465 -6.64 2.72 -18.69
C LEU A 465 -7.81 1.81 -18.27
N ALA A 466 -7.78 1.22 -17.07
CA ALA A 466 -8.90 0.42 -16.56
C ALA A 466 -10.21 1.22 -16.50
N ARG A 467 -10.16 2.46 -16.02
CA ARG A 467 -11.32 3.36 -15.96
C ARG A 467 -11.81 3.78 -17.34
N ASP A 468 -10.90 4.10 -18.24
CA ASP A 468 -11.22 4.53 -19.59
C ASP A 468 -11.81 3.36 -20.41
N LEU A 469 -11.33 2.13 -20.18
CA LEU A 469 -11.87 0.92 -20.78
C LEU A 469 -13.32 0.67 -20.34
N VAL A 470 -13.62 0.78 -19.04
CA VAL A 470 -14.99 0.62 -18.53
C VAL A 470 -15.91 1.67 -19.14
N LYS A 471 -15.50 2.96 -19.18
CA LYS A 471 -16.27 4.02 -19.85
C LYS A 471 -16.48 3.77 -21.34
N ALA A 472 -15.46 3.25 -22.04
CA ALA A 472 -15.57 2.90 -23.45
C ALA A 472 -16.56 1.75 -23.70
N GLY A 473 -16.68 0.82 -22.73
CA GLY A 473 -17.63 -0.28 -22.75
C GLY A 473 -19.10 0.14 -22.55
N GLU A 474 -19.35 1.30 -21.94
CA GLU A 474 -20.71 1.87 -21.79
C GLU A 474 -21.29 2.32 -23.13
N ASN A 475 -20.45 2.60 -24.13
CA ASN A 475 -20.89 2.92 -25.47
C ASN A 475 -21.19 1.63 -26.25
N PRO A 476 -22.35 1.55 -26.97
CA PRO A 476 -22.65 0.36 -27.76
C PRO A 476 -21.56 0.10 -28.80
N ARG A 477 -21.20 -1.18 -29.00
CA ARG A 477 -20.28 -1.58 -30.08
C ARG A 477 -20.82 -0.98 -31.39
N PRO A 478 -19.97 -0.31 -32.20
CA PRO A 478 -20.38 0.00 -33.56
C PRO A 478 -20.74 -1.32 -34.24
N PRO A 479 -21.82 -1.36 -35.06
CA PRO A 479 -22.20 -2.57 -35.78
C PRO A 479 -20.96 -3.03 -36.57
N LEU A 480 -20.58 -4.31 -36.44
CA LEU A 480 -19.54 -4.91 -37.26
C LEU A 480 -19.92 -4.64 -38.71
N GLY A 481 -19.18 -3.73 -39.35
CA GLY A 481 -19.41 -3.44 -40.75
C GLY A 481 -19.32 -4.74 -41.54
N GLU A 482 -20.37 -5.10 -42.26
CA GLU A 482 -20.31 -6.16 -43.26
C GLU A 482 -19.12 -5.82 -44.18
N VAL A 483 -18.07 -6.64 -44.10
CA VAL A 483 -16.95 -6.55 -45.03
C VAL A 483 -17.52 -6.92 -46.39
N GLN A 484 -17.68 -5.92 -47.27
CA GLN A 484 -18.01 -6.11 -48.68
C GLN A 484 -16.79 -6.66 -49.44
#